data_468b1b52d0f2f2f2f540597553fc65bb
#
_entry.id   468b1b52d0f2f2f2f540597553fc65bb
#
_cell.length_a   1.000
_cell.length_b   1.000
_cell.length_c   1.000
_cell.angle_alpha   90.00
_cell.angle_beta   90.00
_cell.angle_gamma   90.00
#
_symmetry.space_group_name_H-M   'P 1'
#
loop_
_entity.id
_entity.type
_entity.pdbx_description
1 polymer ?
#
loop_
_entity_poly.entity_id
_entity_poly.type
_entity_poly.pdbx_seq_one_letter_code
_entity_poly.pdbx_strand_id
1 'polypeptide(L)'
;MKPGLRVPERASRALDYLAGKWWFYVLMLLIGFGLLPPYASKGYPREEFGNVISEGLTHAIIYRLVDLAWPSALLHALALALIAAVVVWGERASGAFDAWAFATYLAIAIGQGVGVSDRYGLIVLTGNVVLALLVAASWGLECLEGRNKFRRAHLKPRRLWLTPLAAWAYWSPIEPFRLDPRYLLVGYFGVAYCLTTPVVLA
;
A
#
# COMPACT_ATOMS: atom_id res chain seq x y z
N MET A 1 29.93 14.14 -11.07
CA MET A 1 28.78 13.62 -11.86
C MET A 1 28.75 12.11 -11.69
N LYS A 2 27.75 11.56 -10.97
CA LYS A 2 27.51 10.11 -10.96
C LYS A 2 26.97 9.72 -12.34
N PRO A 3 27.47 8.65 -12.99
CA PRO A 3 26.89 8.20 -14.25
C PRO A 3 25.46 7.78 -14.00
N GLY A 4 24.50 8.53 -14.54
CA GLY A 4 23.10 8.36 -14.29
C GLY A 4 22.60 7.02 -14.79
N LEU A 5 21.89 6.31 -13.96
CA LEU A 5 20.95 5.28 -14.35
C LEU A 5 19.89 5.90 -15.26
N ARG A 6 20.11 5.89 -16.58
CA ARG A 6 19.18 6.48 -17.58
C ARG A 6 17.79 5.78 -17.59
N VAL A 7 17.69 4.58 -17.02
CA VAL A 7 16.46 3.80 -17.00
C VAL A 7 15.43 4.34 -16.00
N PRO A 8 15.79 4.71 -14.75
CA PRO A 8 14.83 5.28 -13.81
C PRO A 8 14.17 6.58 -14.34
N GLU A 9 14.94 7.49 -14.91
CA GLU A 9 14.40 8.77 -15.43
C GLU A 9 13.36 8.60 -16.54
N ARG A 10 13.51 7.56 -17.39
CA ARG A 10 12.51 7.28 -18.43
C ARG A 10 11.24 6.70 -17.84
N ALA A 11 11.38 5.78 -16.90
CA ALA A 11 10.25 5.16 -16.22
C ALA A 11 9.46 6.19 -15.39
N SER A 12 10.17 7.04 -14.66
CA SER A 12 9.57 8.14 -13.90
C SER A 12 8.80 9.11 -14.79
N ARG A 13 9.38 9.56 -15.90
CA ARG A 13 8.69 10.44 -16.87
C ARG A 13 7.46 9.77 -17.47
N ALA A 14 7.51 8.46 -17.74
CA ALA A 14 6.35 7.74 -18.24
C ALA A 14 5.22 7.67 -17.19
N LEU A 15 5.55 7.41 -15.93
CA LEU A 15 4.57 7.43 -14.84
C LEU A 15 4.00 8.84 -14.61
N ASP A 16 4.83 9.88 -14.59
CA ASP A 16 4.39 11.27 -14.48
C ASP A 16 3.44 11.67 -15.61
N TYR A 17 3.74 11.22 -16.84
CA TYR A 17 2.87 11.43 -17.99
C TYR A 17 1.53 10.72 -17.83
N LEU A 18 1.54 9.45 -17.40
CA LEU A 18 0.32 8.66 -17.17
C LEU A 18 -0.51 9.26 -16.04
N ALA A 19 0.12 9.60 -14.91
CA ALA A 19 -0.52 10.22 -13.76
C ALA A 19 -1.15 11.59 -14.06
N GLY A 20 -0.66 12.30 -15.10
CA GLY A 20 -1.29 13.51 -15.61
C GLY A 20 -2.55 13.29 -16.45
N LYS A 21 -2.94 12.03 -16.73
CA LYS A 21 -4.08 11.71 -17.60
C LYS A 21 -5.27 11.23 -16.79
N TRP A 22 -6.45 11.82 -16.99
CA TRP A 22 -7.68 11.46 -16.28
C TRP A 22 -8.09 9.99 -16.54
N TRP A 23 -7.92 9.49 -17.79
CA TRP A 23 -8.25 8.11 -18.16
C TRP A 23 -7.40 7.07 -17.41
N PHE A 24 -6.18 7.45 -16.99
CA PHE A 24 -5.33 6.57 -16.19
C PHE A 24 -5.99 6.23 -14.85
N TYR A 25 -6.60 7.20 -14.18
CA TYR A 25 -7.32 6.97 -12.93
C TYR A 25 -8.58 6.13 -13.13
N VAL A 26 -9.29 6.34 -14.27
CA VAL A 26 -10.43 5.48 -14.63
C VAL A 26 -9.98 4.05 -14.86
N LEU A 27 -8.85 3.84 -15.57
CA LEU A 27 -8.27 2.51 -15.76
C LEU A 27 -7.88 1.87 -14.42
N MET A 28 -7.27 2.61 -13.48
CA MET A 28 -6.94 2.10 -12.16
C MET A 28 -8.20 1.71 -11.37
N LEU A 29 -9.25 2.51 -11.43
CA LEU A 29 -10.55 2.16 -10.83
C LEU A 29 -11.13 0.88 -11.44
N LEU A 30 -11.14 0.77 -12.77
CA LEU A 30 -11.64 -0.44 -13.44
C LEU A 30 -10.83 -1.69 -13.07
N ILE A 31 -9.51 -1.57 -12.94
CA ILE A 31 -8.66 -2.66 -12.45
C ILE A 31 -9.06 -3.04 -11.02
N GLY A 32 -9.26 -2.06 -10.13
CA GLY A 32 -9.71 -2.27 -8.76
C GLY A 32 -11.10 -2.90 -8.65
N PHE A 33 -12.00 -2.59 -9.60
CA PHE A 33 -13.34 -3.16 -9.68
C PHE A 33 -13.43 -4.47 -10.49
N GLY A 34 -12.31 -5.08 -10.86
CA GLY A 34 -12.28 -6.42 -11.43
C GLY A 34 -12.14 -6.49 -12.95
N LEU A 35 -11.65 -5.43 -13.61
CA LEU A 35 -11.24 -5.50 -15.02
C LEU A 35 -10.23 -6.64 -15.25
N LEU A 36 -9.37 -6.88 -14.25
CA LEU A 36 -8.47 -8.02 -14.21
C LEU A 36 -9.06 -9.06 -13.25
N PRO A 37 -9.62 -10.18 -13.78
CA PRO A 37 -10.22 -11.20 -12.93
C PRO A 37 -9.17 -11.87 -12.03
N PRO A 38 -9.55 -12.29 -10.82
CA PRO A 38 -8.67 -13.05 -9.96
C PRO A 38 -8.36 -14.40 -10.59
N TYR A 39 -7.16 -14.90 -10.33
CA TYR A 39 -6.80 -16.27 -10.66
C TYR A 39 -7.13 -17.19 -9.47
N ALA A 40 -7.63 -18.38 -9.76
CA ALA A 40 -7.80 -19.44 -8.78
C ALA A 40 -7.31 -20.78 -9.35
N SER A 41 -6.45 -21.50 -8.65
CA SER A 41 -5.82 -22.71 -9.18
C SER A 41 -6.78 -23.87 -9.41
N LYS A 42 -7.92 -23.89 -8.69
CA LYS A 42 -8.99 -24.88 -8.88
C LYS A 42 -10.07 -24.41 -9.87
N GLY A 43 -9.92 -23.19 -10.45
CA GLY A 43 -10.93 -22.57 -11.30
C GLY A 43 -12.15 -22.10 -10.52
N TYR A 44 -13.04 -21.35 -11.19
CA TYR A 44 -14.33 -20.92 -10.65
C TYR A 44 -15.26 -20.47 -11.79
N PRO A 45 -16.59 -20.63 -11.64
CA PRO A 45 -17.57 -20.08 -12.58
C PRO A 45 -17.71 -18.55 -12.35
N ARG A 46 -18.20 -17.83 -13.39
CA ARG A 46 -18.30 -16.36 -13.35
C ARG A 46 -19.17 -15.83 -12.19
N GLU A 47 -20.18 -16.57 -11.82
CA GLU A 47 -21.10 -16.26 -10.73
C GLU A 47 -20.40 -16.20 -9.37
N GLU A 48 -19.27 -16.88 -9.22
CA GLU A 48 -18.48 -16.94 -8.00
C GLU A 48 -17.36 -15.90 -7.94
N PHE A 49 -17.26 -15.01 -8.93
CA PHE A 49 -16.22 -13.97 -8.97
C PHE A 49 -16.07 -13.19 -7.65
N GLY A 50 -17.19 -12.72 -7.08
CA GLY A 50 -17.17 -12.00 -5.80
C GLY A 50 -16.71 -12.87 -4.63
N ASN A 51 -17.08 -14.15 -4.62
CA ASN A 51 -16.68 -15.10 -3.61
C ASN A 51 -15.17 -15.36 -3.64
N VAL A 52 -14.59 -15.49 -4.85
CA VAL A 52 -13.14 -15.68 -5.02
C VAL A 52 -12.36 -14.47 -4.48
N ILE A 53 -12.85 -13.24 -4.74
CA ILE A 53 -12.23 -12.03 -4.20
C ILE A 53 -12.32 -12.02 -2.67
N SER A 54 -13.50 -12.29 -2.11
CA SER A 54 -13.71 -12.33 -0.67
C SER A 54 -12.83 -13.37 0.01
N GLU A 55 -12.78 -14.59 -0.53
CA GLU A 55 -11.92 -15.67 -0.03
C GLU A 55 -10.43 -15.32 -0.15
N GLY A 56 -10.02 -14.74 -1.28
CA GLY A 56 -8.64 -14.30 -1.48
C GLY A 56 -8.20 -13.24 -0.47
N LEU A 57 -9.08 -12.28 -0.17
CA LEU A 57 -8.81 -11.26 0.85
C LEU A 57 -8.79 -11.85 2.27
N THR A 58 -9.77 -12.71 2.60
CA THR A 58 -9.87 -13.30 3.95
C THR A 58 -8.70 -14.23 4.26
N HIS A 59 -8.22 -14.98 3.25
CA HIS A 59 -7.14 -15.94 3.40
C HIS A 59 -5.80 -15.41 2.86
N ALA A 60 -5.63 -14.09 2.79
CA ALA A 60 -4.39 -13.48 2.33
C ALA A 60 -3.20 -13.89 3.21
N ILE A 61 -2.11 -14.26 2.58
CA ILE A 61 -0.93 -14.83 3.28
C ILE A 61 -0.37 -13.86 4.31
N ILE A 62 -0.40 -12.57 4.01
CA ILE A 62 0.18 -11.53 4.87
C ILE A 62 -0.56 -11.40 6.22
N TYR A 63 -1.84 -11.79 6.30
CA TYR A 63 -2.61 -11.66 7.54
C TYR A 63 -2.13 -12.62 8.63
N ARG A 64 -1.43 -13.69 8.27
CA ARG A 64 -0.73 -14.54 9.26
C ARG A 64 0.31 -13.78 10.08
N LEU A 65 0.85 -12.67 9.54
CA LEU A 65 1.74 -11.78 10.29
C LEU A 65 1.00 -11.02 11.40
N VAL A 66 -0.27 -10.70 11.17
CA VAL A 66 -1.12 -10.03 12.18
C VAL A 66 -1.43 -10.97 13.33
N ASP A 67 -1.68 -12.25 13.03
CA ASP A 67 -1.97 -13.29 14.05
C ASP A 67 -0.79 -13.48 15.02
N LEU A 68 0.44 -13.24 14.57
CA LEU A 68 1.63 -13.33 15.41
C LEU A 68 1.85 -12.10 16.32
N ALA A 69 1.05 -11.05 16.19
CA ALA A 69 1.10 -9.79 16.94
C ALA A 69 2.44 -9.02 16.84
N TRP A 70 3.60 -9.65 17.09
CA TRP A 70 4.90 -8.96 17.09
C TRP A 70 5.32 -8.36 15.74
N PRO A 71 5.08 -8.99 14.57
CA PRO A 71 5.41 -8.35 13.30
C PRO A 71 4.52 -7.14 13.03
N SER A 72 3.24 -7.21 13.38
CA SER A 72 2.32 -6.08 13.28
C SER A 72 2.78 -4.93 14.18
N ALA A 73 3.14 -5.19 15.43
CA ALA A 73 3.68 -4.17 16.34
C ALA A 73 4.97 -3.53 15.80
N LEU A 74 5.85 -4.32 15.19
CA LEU A 74 7.07 -3.82 14.56
C LEU A 74 6.76 -2.90 13.37
N LEU A 75 5.82 -3.26 12.51
CA LEU A 75 5.39 -2.43 11.37
C LEU A 75 4.81 -1.09 11.84
N HIS A 76 3.97 -1.11 12.89
CA HIS A 76 3.42 0.12 13.47
C HIS A 76 4.51 1.01 14.09
N ALA A 77 5.41 0.42 14.88
CA ALA A 77 6.51 1.16 15.50
C ALA A 77 7.46 1.77 14.47
N LEU A 78 7.78 1.01 13.41
CA LEU A 78 8.63 1.49 12.31
C LEU A 78 7.96 2.66 11.56
N ALA A 79 6.68 2.57 11.27
CA ALA A 79 5.95 3.64 10.62
C ALA A 79 5.93 4.91 11.47
N LEU A 80 5.64 4.80 12.79
CA LEU A 80 5.69 5.95 13.70
C LEU A 80 7.08 6.56 13.78
N ALA A 81 8.12 5.73 13.87
CA ALA A 81 9.50 6.20 13.89
C ALA A 81 9.86 6.97 12.60
N LEU A 82 9.42 6.48 11.43
CA LEU A 82 9.65 7.13 10.14
C LEU A 82 8.85 8.44 10.00
N ILE A 83 7.58 8.46 10.43
CA ILE A 83 6.78 9.69 10.45
C ILE A 83 7.45 10.72 11.37
N ALA A 84 7.86 10.32 12.58
CA ALA A 84 8.59 11.19 13.49
C ALA A 84 9.91 11.69 12.88
N ALA A 85 10.64 10.80 12.20
CA ALA A 85 11.87 11.16 11.49
C ALA A 85 11.62 12.21 10.39
N VAL A 86 10.55 12.04 9.60
CA VAL A 86 10.15 13.02 8.57
C VAL A 86 9.79 14.37 9.21
N VAL A 87 9.05 14.37 10.32
CA VAL A 87 8.68 15.60 11.04
C VAL A 87 9.90 16.32 11.62
N VAL A 88 10.87 15.58 12.18
CA VAL A 88 12.05 16.14 12.83
C VAL A 88 13.14 16.53 11.82
N TRP A 89 13.47 15.62 10.90
CA TRP A 89 14.63 15.77 10.01
C TRP A 89 14.25 16.16 8.57
N GLY A 90 12.96 16.17 8.23
CA GLY A 90 12.45 16.62 6.92
C GLY A 90 13.09 15.85 5.76
N GLU A 91 13.73 16.60 4.86
CA GLU A 91 14.32 16.04 3.64
C GLU A 91 15.34 14.91 3.88
N ARG A 92 16.04 14.92 5.02
CA ARG A 92 17.03 13.88 5.34
C ARG A 92 16.39 12.52 5.57
N ALA A 93 15.12 12.49 5.98
CA ALA A 93 14.37 11.26 6.22
C ALA A 93 13.57 10.80 4.98
N SER A 94 13.45 11.64 3.93
CA SER A 94 12.65 11.34 2.73
C SER A 94 13.02 10.00 2.10
N GLY A 95 14.30 9.75 1.85
CA GLY A 95 14.74 8.50 1.21
C GLY A 95 14.44 7.24 2.04
N ALA A 96 14.53 7.34 3.38
CA ALA A 96 14.17 6.23 4.26
C ALA A 96 12.65 5.96 4.23
N PHE A 97 11.83 7.01 4.19
CA PHE A 97 10.39 6.90 4.05
C PHE A 97 10.00 6.29 2.69
N ASP A 98 10.61 6.75 1.60
CA ASP A 98 10.36 6.23 0.25
C ASP A 98 10.72 4.75 0.15
N ALA A 99 11.87 4.34 0.71
CA ALA A 99 12.28 2.95 0.74
C ALA A 99 11.33 2.08 1.56
N TRP A 100 10.86 2.57 2.71
CA TRP A 100 9.85 1.90 3.53
C TRP A 100 8.52 1.77 2.78
N ALA A 101 8.04 2.83 2.16
CA ALA A 101 6.81 2.81 1.38
C ALA A 101 6.91 1.80 0.22
N PHE A 102 8.03 1.82 -0.53
CA PHE A 102 8.30 0.83 -1.56
C PHE A 102 8.22 -0.60 -1.04
N ALA A 103 8.95 -0.92 0.04
CA ALA A 103 8.99 -2.26 0.62
C ALA A 103 7.61 -2.69 1.15
N THR A 104 6.87 -1.78 1.77
CA THR A 104 5.52 -2.03 2.29
C THR A 104 4.54 -2.35 1.16
N TYR A 105 4.50 -1.55 0.08
CA TYR A 105 3.61 -1.83 -1.05
C TYR A 105 4.00 -3.08 -1.83
N LEU A 106 5.29 -3.41 -1.90
CA LEU A 106 5.76 -4.66 -2.48
C LEU A 106 5.29 -5.86 -1.63
N ALA A 107 5.41 -5.76 -0.31
CA ALA A 107 4.92 -6.79 0.61
C ALA A 107 3.39 -6.95 0.52
N ILE A 108 2.63 -5.86 0.41
CA ILE A 108 1.18 -5.88 0.19
C ILE A 108 0.84 -6.53 -1.16
N ALA A 109 1.54 -6.19 -2.24
CA ALA A 109 1.29 -6.77 -3.56
C ALA A 109 1.39 -8.31 -3.53
N ILE A 110 2.43 -8.84 -2.89
CA ILE A 110 2.67 -10.27 -2.79
C ILE A 110 1.79 -10.89 -1.70
N GLY A 111 1.76 -10.28 -0.52
CA GLY A 111 1.18 -10.88 0.67
C GLY A 111 -0.35 -10.74 0.77
N GLN A 112 -0.91 -9.57 0.42
CA GLN A 112 -2.36 -9.35 0.39
C GLN A 112 -2.99 -9.78 -0.94
N GLY A 113 -2.22 -9.66 -2.04
CA GLY A 113 -2.68 -10.06 -3.36
C GLY A 113 -2.74 -11.58 -3.58
N VAL A 114 -2.19 -12.37 -2.66
CA VAL A 114 -2.14 -13.84 -2.76
C VAL A 114 -2.76 -14.46 -1.51
N GLY A 115 -3.68 -15.40 -1.71
CA GLY A 115 -4.34 -16.17 -0.66
C GLY A 115 -4.40 -17.65 -0.98
N VAL A 116 -4.69 -18.47 0.01
CA VAL A 116 -4.91 -19.92 -0.16
C VAL A 116 -6.17 -20.32 0.58
N SER A 117 -7.16 -20.85 -0.14
CA SER A 117 -8.38 -21.38 0.42
C SER A 117 -8.61 -22.83 0.03
N ASP A 118 -9.36 -23.55 0.87
CA ASP A 118 -9.71 -24.94 0.59
C ASP A 118 -10.59 -25.08 -0.66
N ARG A 119 -11.45 -24.08 -0.92
CA ARG A 119 -12.41 -24.09 -2.02
C ARG A 119 -11.74 -23.82 -3.37
N TYR A 120 -10.94 -22.77 -3.48
CA TYR A 120 -10.38 -22.27 -4.74
C TYR A 120 -8.89 -22.56 -4.92
N GLY A 121 -8.23 -23.11 -3.91
CA GLY A 121 -6.79 -23.35 -3.91
C GLY A 121 -5.99 -22.06 -3.79
N LEU A 122 -4.93 -21.93 -4.57
CA LEU A 122 -4.15 -20.69 -4.67
C LEU A 122 -4.98 -19.63 -5.39
N ILE A 123 -5.18 -18.50 -4.73
CA ILE A 123 -5.89 -17.33 -5.28
C ILE A 123 -4.89 -16.20 -5.48
N VAL A 124 -4.91 -15.57 -6.67
CA VAL A 124 -4.17 -14.34 -6.93
C VAL A 124 -5.16 -13.25 -7.32
N LEU A 125 -5.27 -12.22 -6.49
CA LEU A 125 -6.11 -11.04 -6.74
C LEU A 125 -5.39 -10.11 -7.72
N THR A 126 -5.43 -10.47 -9.00
CA THR A 126 -4.62 -9.88 -10.08
C THR A 126 -4.70 -8.36 -10.10
N GLY A 127 -5.91 -7.78 -9.95
CA GLY A 127 -6.12 -6.35 -9.90
C GLY A 127 -5.37 -5.70 -8.72
N ASN A 128 -5.50 -6.27 -7.53
CA ASN A 128 -4.83 -5.77 -6.31
C ASN A 128 -3.31 -5.85 -6.45
N VAL A 129 -2.79 -6.97 -6.98
CA VAL A 129 -1.34 -7.14 -7.23
C VAL A 129 -0.84 -6.06 -8.18
N VAL A 130 -1.51 -5.85 -9.32
CA VAL A 130 -1.10 -4.84 -10.31
C VAL A 130 -1.13 -3.44 -9.71
N LEU A 131 -2.20 -3.06 -8.99
CA LEU A 131 -2.31 -1.74 -8.37
C LEU A 131 -1.22 -1.53 -7.30
N ALA A 132 -1.00 -2.50 -6.42
CA ALA A 132 0.02 -2.39 -5.39
C ALA A 132 1.44 -2.35 -5.98
N LEU A 133 1.73 -3.11 -7.04
CA LEU A 133 3.00 -3.06 -7.74
C LEU A 133 3.24 -1.71 -8.44
N LEU A 134 2.21 -1.10 -9.03
CA LEU A 134 2.31 0.24 -9.61
C LEU A 134 2.66 1.29 -8.56
N VAL A 135 2.02 1.22 -7.38
CA VAL A 135 2.34 2.12 -6.26
C VAL A 135 3.75 1.84 -5.72
N ALA A 136 4.12 0.56 -5.55
CA ALA A 136 5.48 0.19 -5.15
C ALA A 136 6.51 0.73 -6.15
N ALA A 137 6.29 0.54 -7.46
CA ALA A 137 7.18 1.05 -8.49
C ALA A 137 7.35 2.58 -8.41
N SER A 138 6.26 3.31 -8.17
CA SER A 138 6.30 4.77 -8.00
C SER A 138 7.20 5.17 -6.82
N TRP A 139 7.04 4.54 -5.65
CA TRP A 139 7.89 4.80 -4.48
C TRP A 139 9.34 4.36 -4.70
N GLY A 140 9.54 3.24 -5.40
CA GLY A 140 10.89 2.77 -5.77
C GLY A 140 11.63 3.77 -6.67
N LEU A 141 10.94 4.36 -7.64
CA LEU A 141 11.51 5.41 -8.49
C LEU A 141 11.82 6.68 -7.69
N GLU A 142 10.94 7.13 -6.79
CA GLU A 142 11.20 8.26 -5.89
C GLU A 142 12.44 8.00 -5.02
N CYS A 143 12.56 6.78 -4.47
CA CYS A 143 13.72 6.37 -3.68
C CYS A 143 15.03 6.43 -4.49
N LEU A 144 15.01 5.99 -5.76
CA LEU A 144 16.18 5.98 -6.63
C LEU A 144 16.58 7.38 -7.12
N GLU A 145 15.60 8.24 -7.42
CA GLU A 145 15.83 9.58 -7.95
C GLU A 145 16.01 10.61 -6.85
N GLY A 146 15.52 10.36 -5.63
CA GLY A 146 15.58 11.29 -4.50
C GLY A 146 14.85 12.61 -4.75
N ARG A 147 13.77 12.59 -5.55
CA ARG A 147 12.97 13.79 -5.89
C ARG A 147 12.04 14.19 -4.75
N ASN A 148 11.57 13.19 -3.99
CA ASN A 148 10.67 13.44 -2.88
C ASN A 148 11.41 14.17 -1.75
N LYS A 149 10.88 15.33 -1.36
CA LYS A 149 11.46 16.18 -0.33
C LYS A 149 10.38 16.65 0.63
N PHE A 150 10.36 16.05 1.81
CA PHE A 150 9.43 16.46 2.87
C PHE A 150 9.89 17.78 3.48
N ARG A 151 9.16 18.85 3.20
CA ARG A 151 9.40 20.19 3.79
C ARG A 151 8.14 20.69 4.46
N ARG A 152 8.27 21.22 5.68
CA ARG A 152 7.16 21.86 6.40
C ARG A 152 6.50 22.98 5.60
N ALA A 153 7.29 23.70 4.79
CA ALA A 153 6.79 24.76 3.90
C ALA A 153 5.82 24.25 2.81
N HIS A 154 5.81 22.94 2.52
CA HIS A 154 4.92 22.32 1.55
C HIS A 154 3.61 21.82 2.14
N LEU A 155 3.43 21.90 3.47
CA LEU A 155 2.16 21.56 4.13
C LEU A 155 1.08 22.54 3.68
N LYS A 156 0.12 22.02 2.93
CA LYS A 156 -1.05 22.79 2.48
C LYS A 156 -2.19 22.60 3.48
N PRO A 157 -2.68 23.65 4.16
CA PRO A 157 -3.76 23.53 5.16
C PRO A 157 -4.98 22.77 4.64
N ARG A 158 -5.29 22.92 3.35
CA ARG A 158 -6.41 22.21 2.71
C ARG A 158 -6.25 20.68 2.67
N ARG A 159 -5.06 20.11 2.97
CA ARG A 159 -4.82 18.68 3.05
C ARG A 159 -4.94 18.12 4.45
N LEU A 160 -5.03 18.97 5.47
CA LEU A 160 -5.16 18.55 6.87
C LEU A 160 -6.40 17.71 7.15
N TRP A 161 -7.42 17.76 6.26
CA TRP A 161 -8.58 16.87 6.36
C TRP A 161 -8.23 15.38 6.19
N LEU A 162 -7.09 15.06 5.57
CA LEU A 162 -6.60 13.69 5.45
C LEU A 162 -6.08 13.14 6.79
N THR A 163 -5.66 14.01 7.72
CA THR A 163 -5.09 13.59 9.01
C THR A 163 -6.05 12.73 9.86
N PRO A 164 -7.33 13.06 10.03
CA PRO A 164 -8.28 12.18 10.72
C PRO A 164 -8.42 10.81 10.04
N LEU A 165 -8.44 10.79 8.70
CA LEU A 165 -8.53 9.55 7.94
C LEU A 165 -7.27 8.71 8.11
N ALA A 166 -6.09 9.36 8.08
CA ALA A 166 -4.82 8.69 8.31
C ALA A 166 -4.71 8.13 9.74
N ALA A 167 -5.13 8.90 10.75
CA ALA A 167 -5.16 8.44 12.13
C ALA A 167 -6.10 7.24 12.32
N TRP A 168 -7.28 7.28 11.72
CA TRP A 168 -8.22 6.16 11.73
C TRP A 168 -7.65 4.93 11.03
N ALA A 169 -7.05 5.10 9.85
CA ALA A 169 -6.45 4.02 9.09
C ALA A 169 -5.22 3.42 9.80
N TYR A 170 -4.42 4.26 10.49
CA TYR A 170 -3.31 3.80 11.31
C TYR A 170 -3.78 2.98 12.51
N TRP A 171 -4.84 3.42 13.21
CA TRP A 171 -5.45 2.65 14.29
C TRP A 171 -5.93 1.27 13.80
N SER A 172 -6.40 1.20 12.54
CA SER A 172 -6.78 -0.06 11.90
C SER A 172 -7.75 -0.91 12.73
N PRO A 173 -8.90 -0.36 13.18
CA PRO A 173 -9.81 -1.10 14.04
C PRO A 173 -10.33 -2.33 13.29
N ILE A 174 -10.05 -3.50 13.84
CA ILE A 174 -10.54 -4.79 13.31
C ILE A 174 -12.07 -4.84 13.45
N GLU A 175 -12.59 -4.30 14.56
CA GLU A 175 -14.00 -4.07 14.78
C GLU A 175 -14.29 -2.55 14.70
N PRO A 176 -15.01 -2.07 13.67
CA PRO A 176 -15.06 -0.65 13.33
C PRO A 176 -15.58 0.29 14.43
N PHE A 177 -16.28 -0.22 15.44
CA PHE A 177 -16.83 0.57 16.54
C PHE A 177 -16.22 0.24 17.90
N ARG A 178 -15.20 -0.60 17.95
CA ARG A 178 -14.51 -0.95 19.18
C ARG A 178 -13.22 -0.15 19.32
N LEU A 179 -13.20 0.79 20.25
CA LEU A 179 -12.03 1.57 20.59
C LEU A 179 -11.11 0.76 21.51
N ASP A 180 -10.30 -0.12 20.95
CA ASP A 180 -9.28 -0.87 21.69
C ASP A 180 -7.89 -0.26 21.44
N PRO A 181 -7.21 0.26 22.49
CA PRO A 181 -5.88 0.84 22.36
C PRO A 181 -4.83 -0.12 21.78
N ARG A 182 -5.04 -1.43 21.88
CA ARG A 182 -4.13 -2.43 21.31
C ARG A 182 -4.01 -2.31 19.80
N TYR A 183 -5.04 -1.81 19.11
CA TYR A 183 -5.01 -1.59 17.66
C TYR A 183 -4.04 -0.49 17.22
N LEU A 184 -3.52 0.33 18.14
CA LEU A 184 -2.43 1.27 17.84
C LEU A 184 -1.09 0.54 17.58
N LEU A 185 -0.94 -0.68 18.07
CA LEU A 185 0.28 -1.46 17.92
C LEU A 185 0.08 -2.78 17.15
N VAL A 186 -1.15 -3.30 17.12
CA VAL A 186 -1.45 -4.59 16.48
C VAL A 186 -2.70 -4.43 15.63
N GLY A 187 -2.56 -4.54 14.32
CA GLY A 187 -3.67 -4.39 13.38
C GLY A 187 -3.24 -4.63 11.93
N TYR A 188 -4.10 -4.29 11.00
CA TYR A 188 -3.88 -4.51 9.56
C TYR A 188 -3.12 -3.37 8.86
N PHE A 189 -2.70 -2.33 9.60
CA PHE A 189 -1.85 -1.28 9.03
C PHE A 189 -0.49 -1.89 8.61
N GLY A 190 0.00 -1.48 7.46
CA GLY A 190 1.23 -2.01 6.87
C GLY A 190 1.07 -3.35 6.13
N VAL A 191 -0.09 -4.03 6.30
CA VAL A 191 -0.39 -5.31 5.64
C VAL A 191 -1.64 -5.23 4.74
N ALA A 192 -2.51 -4.23 4.94
CA ALA A 192 -3.68 -3.99 4.12
C ALA A 192 -3.55 -2.68 3.32
N TYR A 193 -3.77 -2.76 2.01
CA TYR A 193 -3.64 -1.62 1.09
C TYR A 193 -4.52 -0.44 1.51
N CYS A 194 -5.80 -0.70 1.80
CA CYS A 194 -6.77 0.35 2.14
C CYS A 194 -6.45 1.09 3.44
N LEU A 195 -5.74 0.46 4.37
CA LEU A 195 -5.36 1.07 5.65
C LEU A 195 -3.99 1.75 5.58
N THR A 196 -3.08 1.21 4.76
CA THR A 196 -1.73 1.77 4.62
C THR A 196 -1.72 3.04 3.76
N THR A 197 -2.50 3.06 2.68
CA THR A 197 -2.48 4.17 1.72
C THR A 197 -2.86 5.53 2.32
N PRO A 198 -3.92 5.68 3.14
CA PRO A 198 -4.24 6.98 3.75
C PRO A 198 -3.13 7.53 4.64
N VAL A 199 -2.40 6.67 5.34
CA VAL A 199 -1.29 7.07 6.21
C VAL A 199 -0.08 7.54 5.40
N VAL A 200 0.22 6.84 4.31
CA VAL A 200 1.37 7.17 3.43
C VAL A 200 1.13 8.46 2.63
N LEU A 201 -0.14 8.78 2.31
CA LEU A 201 -0.51 9.95 1.50
C LEU A 201 -0.80 11.22 2.32
N ALA A 202 -1.01 11.11 3.65
CA ALA A 202 -1.31 12.23 4.54
C ALA A 202 -0.07 13.04 4.90
#